data_a8034c2bad88e9cbe02a71830d1ab59b
#
_entry.id   a8034c2bad88e9cbe02a71830d1ab59b
#
_cell.length_a   1.000
_cell.length_b   1.000
_cell.length_c   1.000
_cell.angle_alpha   90.00
_cell.angle_beta   90.00
_cell.angle_gamma   90.00
#
_symmetry.space_group_name_H-M   'P 1'
#
loop_
_entity.id
_entity.type
_entity.pdbx_description
1 polymer ?
#
loop_
_entity_poly.entity_id
_entity_poly.type
_entity_poly.pdbx_seq_one_letter_code
_entity_poly.pdbx_strand_id
1 'polypeptide(L)'
;MEKMKALVFKDIGRLVLEDRPVPHVQEPDDVVIKINRVGICGTDVKILQGKHHFKPDTVLGHEFCGEIVEVGSHVHHVKLGDRVAVDNNIRCGFCSFCRMGLTSQCVEIKKNAIGVMRDGGYAEYCLVPEKQCYVLPDEIDDVLGSQVETLATVVNGMNHLQMLPYDYVLILGFGPIGYLFAQFAKNIAAKVAVTEIDPFRISVAKECGLTVWNPHV
;
A
#
# COMPACT_ATOMS: atom_id res chain seq x y z
N MET A 1 22.21 -18.25 11.40
CA MET A 1 21.27 -17.14 11.16
C MET A 1 19.89 -17.72 11.00
N GLU A 2 18.93 -17.17 11.69
CA GLU A 2 17.52 -17.54 11.56
C GLU A 2 17.03 -17.24 10.13
N LYS A 3 16.16 -18.08 9.59
CA LYS A 3 15.65 -17.96 8.23
C LYS A 3 14.15 -17.70 8.25
N MET A 4 13.67 -16.93 7.27
CA MET A 4 12.26 -16.66 7.01
C MET A 4 11.88 -17.12 5.60
N LYS A 5 10.61 -17.38 5.38
CA LYS A 5 10.06 -17.55 4.03
C LYS A 5 9.82 -16.19 3.38
N ALA A 6 10.24 -16.08 2.12
CA ALA A 6 10.04 -14.88 1.32
C ALA A 6 9.68 -15.22 -0.13
N LEU A 7 8.72 -14.51 -0.70
CA LEU A 7 8.35 -14.60 -2.11
C LEU A 7 9.14 -13.55 -2.90
N VAL A 8 10.16 -14.01 -3.59
CA VAL A 8 11.18 -13.17 -4.23
C VAL A 8 10.92 -13.05 -5.72
N PHE A 9 10.88 -11.83 -6.21
CA PHE A 9 10.86 -11.55 -7.66
C PHE A 9 12.26 -11.75 -8.24
N LYS A 10 12.40 -12.74 -9.11
CA LYS A 10 13.69 -13.06 -9.76
C LYS A 10 13.81 -12.43 -11.14
N ASP A 11 12.73 -12.45 -11.91
CA ASP A 11 12.66 -11.92 -13.27
C ASP A 11 11.20 -11.81 -13.72
N ILE A 12 10.96 -11.24 -14.91
CA ILE A 12 9.63 -11.16 -15.52
C ILE A 12 8.99 -12.55 -15.58
N GLY A 13 7.78 -12.65 -15.06
CA GLY A 13 7.03 -13.90 -14.96
C GLY A 13 7.53 -14.88 -13.89
N ARG A 14 8.52 -14.50 -13.06
CA ARG A 14 9.15 -15.43 -12.12
C ARG A 14 9.19 -14.91 -10.69
N LEU A 15 8.29 -15.43 -9.87
CA LEU A 15 8.33 -15.34 -8.41
C LEU A 15 8.78 -16.68 -7.83
N VAL A 16 9.63 -16.66 -6.81
CA VAL A 16 10.17 -17.87 -6.17
C VAL A 16 10.00 -17.73 -4.66
N LEU A 17 9.35 -18.71 -4.04
CA LEU A 17 9.34 -18.84 -2.59
C LEU A 17 10.66 -19.49 -2.14
N GLU A 18 11.43 -18.78 -1.34
CA GLU A 18 12.74 -19.25 -0.87
C GLU A 18 13.00 -18.86 0.59
N ASP A 19 14.03 -19.46 1.17
CA ASP A 19 14.52 -19.10 2.50
C ASP A 19 15.47 -17.92 2.39
N ARG A 20 15.18 -16.85 3.14
CA ARG A 20 16.04 -15.65 3.30
C ARG A 20 16.46 -15.51 4.76
N PRO A 21 17.58 -14.86 5.05
CA PRO A 21 17.90 -14.48 6.43
C PRO A 21 16.80 -13.57 6.99
N VAL A 22 16.43 -13.77 8.27
CA VAL A 22 15.61 -12.78 8.97
C VAL A 22 16.40 -11.46 9.04
N PRO A 23 15.82 -10.32 8.64
CA PRO A 23 16.49 -9.05 8.72
C PRO A 23 16.65 -8.61 10.19
N HIS A 24 17.73 -7.87 10.47
CA HIS A 24 17.97 -7.18 11.73
C HIS A 24 18.12 -5.69 11.49
N VAL A 25 17.94 -4.89 12.52
CA VAL A 25 18.23 -3.45 12.51
C VAL A 25 19.63 -3.20 11.94
N GLN A 26 19.74 -2.35 10.94
CA GLN A 26 20.99 -1.98 10.27
C GLN A 26 21.39 -0.55 10.59
N GLU A 27 20.40 0.37 10.56
CA GLU A 27 20.60 1.77 10.89
C GLU A 27 19.92 2.12 12.22
N PRO A 28 20.38 3.14 12.96
CA PRO A 28 19.80 3.47 14.26
C PRO A 28 18.30 3.80 14.26
N ASP A 29 17.74 4.24 13.15
CA ASP A 29 16.34 4.61 12.97
C ASP A 29 15.50 3.51 12.25
N ASP A 30 16.07 2.32 12.08
CA ASP A 30 15.36 1.17 11.51
C ASP A 30 14.54 0.42 12.56
N VAL A 31 13.49 -0.24 12.08
CA VAL A 31 12.70 -1.23 12.82
C VAL A 31 12.53 -2.50 12.00
N VAL A 32 12.38 -3.65 12.67
CA VAL A 32 11.97 -4.90 12.03
C VAL A 32 10.52 -5.17 12.37
N ILE A 33 9.72 -5.40 11.33
CA ILE A 33 8.29 -5.72 11.43
C ILE A 33 8.09 -7.20 11.12
N LYS A 34 7.43 -7.93 12.02
CA LYS A 34 6.84 -9.23 11.73
C LYS A 34 5.55 -9.03 10.98
N ILE A 35 5.47 -9.51 9.76
CA ILE A 35 4.33 -9.26 8.86
C ILE A 35 3.11 -10.09 9.28
N ASN A 36 1.99 -9.43 9.51
CA ASN A 36 0.71 -10.09 9.81
C ASN A 36 -0.14 -10.26 8.56
N ARG A 37 -0.20 -9.23 7.71
CA ARG A 37 -0.97 -9.23 6.44
C ARG A 37 -0.29 -8.38 5.39
N VAL A 38 -0.44 -8.81 4.14
CA VAL A 38 0.02 -8.06 2.96
C VAL A 38 -1.02 -8.17 1.85
N GLY A 39 -1.35 -7.03 1.23
CA GLY A 39 -2.22 -6.92 0.06
C GLY A 39 -1.48 -7.28 -1.23
N ILE A 40 -2.24 -7.59 -2.28
CA ILE A 40 -1.72 -7.77 -3.64
C ILE A 40 -2.17 -6.60 -4.48
N CYS A 41 -1.22 -5.75 -4.87
CA CYS A 41 -1.47 -4.57 -5.70
C CYS A 41 -1.39 -4.88 -7.20
N GLY A 42 -2.11 -4.10 -7.99
CA GLY A 42 -1.93 -4.11 -9.45
C GLY A 42 -0.51 -3.77 -9.90
N THR A 43 0.26 -3.06 -9.07
CA THR A 43 1.69 -2.78 -9.28
C THR A 43 2.52 -4.07 -9.27
N ASP A 44 2.27 -5.00 -8.35
CA ASP A 44 2.98 -6.28 -8.28
C ASP A 44 2.75 -7.10 -9.56
N VAL A 45 1.50 -7.10 -10.06
CA VAL A 45 1.16 -7.74 -11.33
C VAL A 45 1.89 -7.08 -12.51
N LYS A 46 1.97 -5.75 -12.53
CA LYS A 46 2.70 -5.01 -13.58
C LYS A 46 4.20 -5.26 -13.53
N ILE A 47 4.78 -5.37 -12.34
CA ILE A 47 6.19 -5.75 -12.15
C ILE A 47 6.42 -7.14 -12.74
N LEU A 48 5.58 -8.11 -12.36
CA LEU A 48 5.67 -9.49 -12.85
C LEU A 48 5.53 -9.58 -14.39
N GLN A 49 4.78 -8.67 -14.99
CA GLN A 49 4.62 -8.56 -16.45
C GLN A 49 5.73 -7.73 -17.14
N GLY A 50 6.69 -7.17 -16.42
CA GLY A 50 7.72 -6.29 -16.96
C GLY A 50 7.20 -4.91 -17.40
N LYS A 51 6.02 -4.49 -16.92
CA LYS A 51 5.36 -3.23 -17.27
C LYS A 51 5.58 -2.11 -16.24
N HIS A 52 6.41 -2.34 -15.25
CA HIS A 52 6.75 -1.38 -14.21
C HIS A 52 8.23 -1.47 -13.88
N HIS A 53 8.79 -0.44 -13.25
CA HIS A 53 10.16 -0.49 -12.74
C HIS A 53 10.29 -1.61 -11.71
N PHE A 54 11.38 -2.33 -11.76
CA PHE A 54 11.67 -3.42 -10.82
C PHE A 54 13.17 -3.54 -10.59
N LYS A 55 13.51 -4.20 -9.49
CA LYS A 55 14.85 -4.66 -9.17
C LYS A 55 14.78 -6.18 -9.01
N PRO A 56 15.54 -6.96 -9.78
CA PRO A 56 15.61 -8.40 -9.57
C PRO A 56 16.10 -8.75 -8.16
N ASP A 57 15.74 -9.93 -7.69
CA ASP A 57 16.09 -10.45 -6.37
C ASP A 57 15.51 -9.64 -5.20
N THR A 58 14.36 -9.00 -5.41
CA THR A 58 13.63 -8.22 -4.40
C THR A 58 12.39 -8.96 -3.91
N VAL A 59 12.13 -8.91 -2.61
CA VAL A 59 10.86 -9.32 -2.02
C VAL A 59 9.83 -8.23 -2.34
N LEU A 60 8.76 -8.57 -3.07
CA LEU A 60 7.69 -7.63 -3.41
C LEU A 60 6.71 -7.44 -2.23
N GLY A 61 5.59 -6.73 -2.48
CA GLY A 61 4.53 -6.45 -1.51
C GLY A 61 4.77 -5.15 -0.77
N HIS A 62 3.91 -4.17 -1.01
CA HIS A 62 4.04 -2.82 -0.48
C HIS A 62 2.80 -2.35 0.30
N GLU A 63 1.75 -3.14 0.34
CA GLU A 63 0.50 -2.89 1.07
C GLU A 63 0.45 -3.81 2.30
N PHE A 64 1.20 -3.51 3.38
CA PHE A 64 1.31 -4.44 4.50
C PHE A 64 1.23 -3.79 5.87
N CYS A 65 0.87 -4.61 6.85
CA CYS A 65 0.91 -4.29 8.26
C CYS A 65 1.51 -5.44 9.06
N GLY A 66 1.95 -5.14 10.27
CA GLY A 66 2.52 -6.13 11.17
C GLY A 66 2.87 -5.54 12.52
N GLU A 67 3.59 -6.32 13.31
CA GLU A 67 4.03 -5.97 14.66
C GLU A 67 5.53 -5.69 14.69
N ILE A 68 5.94 -4.62 15.37
CA ILE A 68 7.36 -4.28 15.56
C ILE A 68 8.00 -5.25 16.53
N VAL A 69 9.05 -5.96 16.09
CA VAL A 69 9.77 -6.98 16.87
C VAL A 69 11.21 -6.63 17.18
N GLU A 70 11.78 -5.62 16.50
CA GLU A 70 13.11 -5.10 16.79
C GLU A 70 13.14 -3.60 16.48
N VAL A 71 13.85 -2.80 17.29
CA VAL A 71 13.95 -1.34 17.13
C VAL A 71 15.40 -0.89 17.25
N GLY A 72 15.78 0.09 16.42
CA GLY A 72 17.09 0.74 16.49
C GLY A 72 17.19 1.75 17.65
N SER A 73 18.40 2.17 17.96
CA SER A 73 18.71 3.02 19.12
C SER A 73 18.17 4.45 19.03
N HIS A 74 17.81 4.93 17.83
CA HIS A 74 17.25 6.27 17.61
C HIS A 74 15.76 6.23 17.21
N VAL A 75 15.09 5.11 17.42
CA VAL A 75 13.65 4.98 17.22
C VAL A 75 12.91 5.66 18.36
N HIS A 76 11.96 6.56 18.02
CA HIS A 76 11.25 7.40 19.00
C HIS A 76 9.73 7.43 18.83
N HIS A 77 9.22 7.16 17.62
CA HIS A 77 7.80 7.31 17.30
C HIS A 77 7.01 6.01 17.45
N VAL A 78 7.70 4.88 17.48
CA VAL A 78 7.13 3.53 17.61
C VAL A 78 7.95 2.72 18.62
N LYS A 79 7.41 1.61 19.11
CA LYS A 79 8.07 0.72 20.09
C LYS A 79 7.79 -0.74 19.79
N LEU A 80 8.53 -1.62 20.48
CA LEU A 80 8.27 -3.07 20.43
C LEU A 80 6.81 -3.38 20.77
N GLY A 81 6.19 -4.25 19.97
CA GLY A 81 4.80 -4.67 20.12
C GLY A 81 3.78 -3.73 19.47
N ASP A 82 4.17 -2.56 18.97
CA ASP A 82 3.24 -1.71 18.23
C ASP A 82 2.83 -2.39 16.91
N ARG A 83 1.52 -2.37 16.63
CA ARG A 83 0.99 -2.76 15.33
C ARG A 83 1.03 -1.56 14.39
N VAL A 84 1.62 -1.75 13.23
CA VAL A 84 1.87 -0.65 12.27
C VAL A 84 1.44 -1.01 10.86
N ALA A 85 0.96 -0.02 10.12
CA ALA A 85 0.95 -0.02 8.65
C ALA A 85 2.18 0.73 8.14
N VAL A 86 2.59 0.43 6.91
CA VAL A 86 3.82 0.98 6.34
C VAL A 86 3.52 1.85 5.12
N ASP A 87 4.05 3.09 5.12
CA ASP A 87 4.17 3.89 3.89
C ASP A 87 5.39 3.40 3.11
N ASN A 88 5.15 2.80 1.97
CA ASN A 88 6.19 2.24 1.12
C ASN A 88 7.11 3.29 0.47
N ASN A 89 6.74 4.57 0.50
CA ASN A 89 7.41 5.65 -0.22
C ASN A 89 8.49 6.33 0.63
N ILE A 90 9.73 5.85 0.58
CA ILE A 90 10.86 6.50 1.26
C ILE A 90 11.23 7.78 0.51
N ARG A 91 10.99 8.91 1.16
CA ARG A 91 11.23 10.26 0.62
C ARG A 91 12.58 10.80 1.11
N CYS A 92 13.27 11.57 0.28
CA CYS A 92 14.57 12.14 0.66
C CYS A 92 14.47 13.30 1.67
N GLY A 93 13.32 14.00 1.73
CA GLY A 93 13.10 15.13 2.63
C GLY A 93 13.71 16.48 2.19
N PHE A 94 14.61 16.51 1.21
CA PHE A 94 15.39 17.71 0.86
C PHE A 94 15.25 18.19 -0.61
N CYS A 95 14.74 17.39 -1.53
CA CYS A 95 14.51 17.84 -2.90
C CYS A 95 13.41 18.93 -2.95
N SER A 96 13.32 19.66 -4.08
CA SER A 96 12.35 20.73 -4.26
C SER A 96 10.91 20.29 -3.97
N PHE A 97 10.52 19.12 -4.45
CA PHE A 97 9.18 18.58 -4.19
C PHE A 97 8.93 18.31 -2.70
N CYS A 98 9.88 17.70 -1.98
CA CYS A 98 9.73 17.48 -0.54
C CYS A 98 9.63 18.80 0.23
N ARG A 99 10.43 19.81 -0.13
CA ARG A 99 10.41 21.14 0.51
C ARG A 99 9.12 21.91 0.25
N MET A 100 8.43 21.64 -0.85
CA MET A 100 7.13 22.20 -1.17
C MET A 100 5.94 21.40 -0.60
N GLY A 101 6.19 20.32 0.15
CA GLY A 101 5.12 19.44 0.66
C GLY A 101 4.56 18.44 -0.38
N LEU A 102 5.05 18.49 -1.62
CA LEU A 102 4.65 17.59 -2.71
C LEU A 102 5.43 16.27 -2.63
N THR A 103 5.38 15.63 -1.47
CA THR A 103 6.25 14.51 -1.12
C THR A 103 6.04 13.27 -1.98
N SER A 104 4.84 13.05 -2.52
CA SER A 104 4.54 11.99 -3.49
C SER A 104 5.29 12.14 -4.83
N GLN A 105 5.83 13.33 -5.11
CA GLN A 105 6.63 13.61 -6.31
C GLN A 105 8.15 13.58 -6.03
N CYS A 106 8.57 13.11 -4.86
CA CYS A 106 9.98 13.02 -4.52
C CYS A 106 10.74 12.17 -5.55
N VAL A 107 11.85 12.71 -6.05
CA VAL A 107 12.66 12.08 -7.11
C VAL A 107 13.31 10.75 -6.69
N GLU A 108 13.47 10.53 -5.38
CA GLU A 108 14.12 9.34 -4.84
C GLU A 108 13.14 8.17 -4.56
N ILE A 109 11.82 8.40 -4.58
CA ILE A 109 10.82 7.33 -4.35
C ILE A 109 11.04 6.16 -5.31
N LYS A 110 11.25 6.44 -6.59
CA LYS A 110 11.43 5.41 -7.62
C LYS A 110 12.66 4.51 -7.40
N LYS A 111 13.58 4.93 -6.54
CA LYS A 111 14.81 4.17 -6.22
C LYS A 111 14.71 3.43 -4.89
N ASN A 112 13.78 3.83 -4.01
CA ASN A 112 13.76 3.41 -2.62
C ASN A 112 12.42 2.87 -2.15
N ALA A 113 11.43 2.66 -3.04
CA ALA A 113 10.12 2.17 -2.65
C ALA A 113 10.21 0.75 -2.08
N ILE A 114 9.68 0.58 -0.85
CA ILE A 114 9.61 -0.71 -0.16
C ILE A 114 8.64 -1.62 -0.93
N GLY A 115 9.01 -2.89 -1.11
CA GLY A 115 8.23 -3.86 -1.85
C GLY A 115 8.24 -3.69 -3.36
N VAL A 116 9.10 -2.78 -3.89
CA VAL A 116 9.30 -2.53 -5.33
C VAL A 116 10.78 -2.48 -5.68
N MET A 117 11.56 -1.67 -4.97
CA MET A 117 13.00 -1.46 -5.17
C MET A 117 13.82 -1.91 -3.95
N ARG A 118 13.20 -2.08 -2.81
CA ARG A 118 13.71 -2.65 -1.57
C ARG A 118 12.78 -3.79 -1.17
N ASP A 119 13.27 -4.71 -0.35
CA ASP A 119 12.47 -5.81 0.17
C ASP A 119 11.23 -5.30 0.92
N GLY A 120 10.12 -5.98 0.72
CA GLY A 120 8.79 -5.63 1.23
C GLY A 120 8.09 -6.75 1.96
N GLY A 121 6.75 -6.71 1.96
CA GLY A 121 5.89 -7.49 2.83
C GLY A 121 5.60 -8.94 2.39
N TYR A 122 6.02 -9.39 1.21
CA TYR A 122 5.84 -10.79 0.83
C TYR A 122 6.88 -11.70 1.48
N ALA A 123 7.10 -11.52 2.78
CA ALA A 123 7.97 -12.28 3.66
C ALA A 123 7.38 -12.35 5.07
N GLU A 124 8.02 -13.09 5.96
CA GLU A 124 7.60 -13.14 7.37
C GLU A 124 8.05 -11.89 8.14
N TYR A 125 9.15 -11.25 7.72
CA TYR A 125 9.69 -10.03 8.34
C TYR A 125 10.15 -9.04 7.28
N CYS A 126 10.08 -7.74 7.63
CA CYS A 126 10.57 -6.65 6.79
C CYS A 126 11.31 -5.61 7.62
N LEU A 127 12.46 -5.14 7.12
CA LEU A 127 13.24 -4.04 7.69
C LEU A 127 12.80 -2.72 7.06
N VAL A 128 12.39 -1.75 7.87
CA VAL A 128 11.93 -0.44 7.39
C VAL A 128 12.43 0.68 8.31
N PRO A 129 12.65 1.91 7.80
CA PRO A 129 12.87 3.08 8.67
C PRO A 129 11.62 3.40 9.50
N GLU A 130 11.77 3.80 10.78
CA GLU A 130 10.64 4.11 11.67
C GLU A 130 9.66 5.15 11.08
N LYS A 131 10.18 6.13 10.36
CA LYS A 131 9.39 7.20 9.71
C LYS A 131 8.36 6.70 8.67
N GLN A 132 8.47 5.45 8.26
CA GLN A 132 7.52 4.78 7.36
C GLN A 132 6.42 4.05 8.13
N CYS A 133 6.52 3.97 9.46
CA CYS A 133 5.59 3.22 10.32
C CYS A 133 4.50 4.13 10.87
N TYR A 134 3.26 3.70 10.75
CA TYR A 134 2.08 4.37 11.32
C TYR A 134 1.37 3.41 12.25
N VAL A 135 1.32 3.75 13.54
CA VAL A 135 0.67 2.90 14.55
C VAL A 135 -0.80 2.75 14.22
N LEU A 136 -1.26 1.51 14.20
CA LEU A 136 -2.66 1.18 13.98
C LEU A 136 -3.43 1.28 15.31
N PRO A 137 -4.62 1.91 15.33
CA PRO A 137 -5.54 1.81 16.46
C PRO A 137 -5.93 0.36 16.76
N ASP A 138 -6.23 0.05 18.01
CA ASP A 138 -6.56 -1.31 18.45
C ASP A 138 -7.81 -1.86 17.75
N GLU A 139 -8.75 -0.99 17.37
CA GLU A 139 -9.99 -1.31 16.67
C GLU A 139 -9.79 -1.75 15.21
N ILE A 140 -8.62 -1.44 14.63
CA ILE A 140 -8.28 -1.80 13.25
C ILE A 140 -7.62 -3.18 13.25
N ASP A 141 -8.26 -4.16 12.62
CA ASP A 141 -7.68 -5.48 12.42
C ASP A 141 -6.58 -5.47 11.33
N ASP A 142 -5.86 -6.56 11.20
CA ASP A 142 -4.75 -6.66 10.26
C ASP A 142 -5.20 -6.70 8.80
N VAL A 143 -6.46 -7.07 8.51
CA VAL A 143 -7.02 -7.02 7.15
C VAL A 143 -7.18 -5.58 6.72
N LEU A 144 -7.79 -4.74 7.57
CA LEU A 144 -7.93 -3.31 7.33
C LEU A 144 -6.55 -2.60 7.39
N GLY A 145 -5.69 -3.02 8.33
CA GLY A 145 -4.32 -2.50 8.46
C GLY A 145 -3.50 -2.63 7.17
N SER A 146 -3.63 -3.76 6.47
CA SER A 146 -2.93 -3.97 5.20
C SER A 146 -3.45 -3.10 4.04
N GLN A 147 -4.63 -2.47 4.19
CA GLN A 147 -5.21 -1.60 3.17
C GLN A 147 -4.92 -0.11 3.39
N VAL A 148 -4.21 0.24 4.46
CA VAL A 148 -3.94 1.65 4.82
C VAL A 148 -3.16 2.37 3.72
N GLU A 149 -2.21 1.71 3.06
CA GLU A 149 -1.46 2.31 1.95
C GLU A 149 -2.37 2.62 0.76
N THR A 150 -3.19 1.67 0.35
CA THR A 150 -4.19 1.84 -0.72
C THR A 150 -5.19 2.94 -0.36
N LEU A 151 -5.67 2.95 0.89
CA LEU A 151 -6.58 3.98 1.39
C LEU A 151 -5.95 5.36 1.36
N ALA A 152 -4.68 5.50 1.75
CA ALA A 152 -3.95 6.78 1.70
C ALA A 152 -3.87 7.33 0.27
N THR A 153 -3.71 6.46 -0.74
CA THR A 153 -3.77 6.85 -2.15
C THR A 153 -5.13 7.44 -2.54
N VAL A 154 -6.22 6.80 -2.09
CA VAL A 154 -7.58 7.28 -2.33
C VAL A 154 -7.85 8.60 -1.61
N VAL A 155 -7.46 8.72 -0.33
CA VAL A 155 -7.59 9.97 0.45
C VAL A 155 -6.83 11.11 -0.22
N ASN A 156 -5.61 10.86 -0.69
CA ASN A 156 -4.85 11.86 -1.44
C ASN A 156 -5.60 12.30 -2.72
N GLY A 157 -6.16 11.36 -3.46
CA GLY A 157 -7.00 11.65 -4.63
C GLY A 157 -8.23 12.49 -4.27
N MET A 158 -8.94 12.11 -3.20
CA MET A 158 -10.12 12.83 -2.70
C MET A 158 -9.80 14.28 -2.29
N ASN A 159 -8.65 14.52 -1.67
CA ASN A 159 -8.19 15.87 -1.30
C ASN A 159 -7.96 16.81 -2.50
N HIS A 160 -7.75 16.25 -3.69
CA HIS A 160 -7.64 17.02 -4.94
C HIS A 160 -8.99 17.23 -5.62
N LEU A 161 -10.02 16.51 -5.21
CA LEU A 161 -11.39 16.66 -5.72
C LEU A 161 -12.17 17.56 -4.75
N GLN A 162 -12.47 18.78 -5.16
CA GLN A 162 -13.32 19.68 -4.38
C GLN A 162 -14.80 19.24 -4.49
N MET A 163 -15.10 18.04 -3.96
CA MET A 163 -16.41 17.44 -4.03
C MET A 163 -17.40 18.12 -3.08
N LEU A 164 -18.59 18.43 -3.59
CA LEU A 164 -19.64 19.14 -2.86
C LEU A 164 -20.88 18.23 -2.64
N PRO A 165 -21.71 18.50 -1.61
CA PRO A 165 -22.86 17.67 -1.26
C PRO A 165 -23.93 17.54 -2.36
N TYR A 166 -23.94 18.41 -3.35
CA TYR A 166 -24.88 18.36 -4.48
C TYR A 166 -24.27 17.81 -5.78
N ASP A 167 -23.02 17.35 -5.75
CA ASP A 167 -22.37 16.77 -6.91
C ASP A 167 -22.93 15.39 -7.26
N TYR A 168 -22.89 15.08 -8.54
CA TYR A 168 -23.11 13.74 -9.08
C TYR A 168 -21.77 13.16 -9.50
N VAL A 169 -21.39 12.04 -8.89
CA VAL A 169 -20.06 11.45 -9.10
C VAL A 169 -20.19 10.16 -9.89
N LEU A 170 -19.45 10.05 -10.97
CA LEU A 170 -19.27 8.82 -11.73
C LEU A 170 -17.84 8.30 -11.56
N ILE A 171 -17.73 7.07 -11.06
CA ILE A 171 -16.44 6.38 -10.90
C ILE A 171 -16.29 5.37 -12.04
N LEU A 172 -15.20 5.48 -12.80
CA LEU A 172 -14.90 4.58 -13.91
C LEU A 172 -14.08 3.38 -13.42
N GLY A 173 -14.74 2.21 -13.31
CA GLY A 173 -14.21 0.98 -12.77
C GLY A 173 -14.47 0.81 -11.27
N PHE A 174 -14.83 -0.42 -10.86
CA PHE A 174 -15.13 -0.79 -9.48
C PHE A 174 -14.17 -1.87 -8.95
N GLY A 175 -12.88 -1.73 -9.29
CA GLY A 175 -11.78 -2.46 -8.63
C GLY A 175 -11.55 -1.92 -7.20
N PRO A 176 -10.52 -2.40 -6.46
CA PRO A 176 -10.27 -1.99 -5.07
C PRO A 176 -10.21 -0.47 -4.87
N ILE A 177 -9.52 0.25 -5.75
CA ILE A 177 -9.45 1.72 -5.70
C ILE A 177 -10.82 2.36 -5.94
N GLY A 178 -11.57 1.92 -6.97
CA GLY A 178 -12.91 2.45 -7.25
C GLY A 178 -13.91 2.16 -6.12
N TYR A 179 -13.80 0.98 -5.50
CA TYR A 179 -14.58 0.64 -4.30
C TYR A 179 -14.34 1.64 -3.17
N LEU A 180 -13.08 1.91 -2.82
CA LEU A 180 -12.74 2.86 -1.76
C LEU A 180 -13.19 4.29 -2.11
N PHE A 181 -12.96 4.76 -3.35
CA PHE A 181 -13.48 6.07 -3.79
C PHE A 181 -15.00 6.16 -3.65
N ALA A 182 -15.74 5.10 -3.99
CA ALA A 182 -17.18 5.08 -3.87
C ALA A 182 -17.65 5.18 -2.40
N GLN A 183 -16.95 4.51 -1.47
CA GLN A 183 -17.27 4.61 -0.03
C GLN A 183 -17.08 6.05 0.48
N PHE A 184 -16.01 6.73 0.08
CA PHE A 184 -15.81 8.15 0.43
C PHE A 184 -16.85 9.06 -0.23
N ALA A 185 -17.04 8.92 -1.53
CA ALA A 185 -17.95 9.77 -2.30
C ALA A 185 -19.39 9.69 -1.79
N LYS A 186 -19.85 8.51 -1.37
CA LYS A 186 -21.21 8.32 -0.79
C LYS A 186 -21.46 9.15 0.47
N ASN A 187 -20.42 9.50 1.21
CA ASN A 187 -20.57 10.32 2.43
C ASN A 187 -20.56 11.83 2.13
N ILE A 188 -20.28 12.24 0.88
CA ILE A 188 -20.12 13.66 0.51
C ILE A 188 -21.13 14.04 -0.59
N ALA A 189 -21.14 13.31 -1.70
CA ALA A 189 -21.89 13.67 -2.91
C ALA A 189 -23.38 13.32 -2.82
N ALA A 190 -24.22 14.05 -3.59
CA ALA A 190 -25.64 13.78 -3.70
C ALA A 190 -25.97 12.41 -4.29
N LYS A 191 -25.22 12.00 -5.30
CA LYS A 191 -25.35 10.67 -5.95
C LYS A 191 -23.98 10.16 -6.42
N VAL A 192 -23.78 8.84 -6.25
CA VAL A 192 -22.61 8.14 -6.74
C VAL A 192 -23.05 7.00 -7.65
N ALA A 193 -22.45 6.93 -8.83
CA ALA A 193 -22.62 5.85 -9.77
C ALA A 193 -21.25 5.30 -10.19
N VAL A 194 -21.21 4.06 -10.65
CA VAL A 194 -19.97 3.43 -11.12
C VAL A 194 -20.17 2.77 -12.49
N THR A 195 -19.08 2.65 -13.24
CA THR A 195 -19.04 1.74 -14.40
C THR A 195 -18.21 0.52 -14.06
N GLU A 196 -18.65 -0.66 -14.49
CA GLU A 196 -17.88 -1.89 -14.30
C GLU A 196 -18.32 -2.93 -15.35
N ILE A 197 -17.39 -3.77 -15.78
CA ILE A 197 -17.64 -4.83 -16.78
C ILE A 197 -17.60 -6.23 -16.17
N ASP A 198 -16.89 -6.40 -15.04
CA ASP A 198 -16.78 -7.68 -14.35
C ASP A 198 -18.07 -8.01 -13.61
N PRO A 199 -18.73 -9.16 -13.88
CA PRO A 199 -20.01 -9.49 -13.27
C PRO A 199 -19.97 -9.58 -11.72
N PHE A 200 -18.88 -10.09 -11.15
CA PHE A 200 -18.71 -10.18 -9.69
C PHE A 200 -18.62 -8.77 -9.08
N ARG A 201 -17.81 -7.89 -9.65
CA ARG A 201 -17.68 -6.51 -9.15
C ARG A 201 -18.97 -5.71 -9.34
N ILE A 202 -19.72 -5.97 -10.41
CA ILE A 202 -21.07 -5.40 -10.61
C ILE A 202 -22.00 -5.83 -9.47
N SER A 203 -22.00 -7.11 -9.04
CA SER A 203 -22.83 -7.56 -7.92
C SER A 203 -22.44 -6.87 -6.61
N VAL A 204 -21.14 -6.78 -6.30
CA VAL A 204 -20.63 -6.08 -5.11
C VAL A 204 -21.04 -4.60 -5.12
N ALA A 205 -20.93 -3.91 -6.27
CA ALA A 205 -21.33 -2.51 -6.36
C ALA A 205 -22.85 -2.32 -6.08
N LYS A 206 -23.70 -3.23 -6.59
CA LYS A 206 -25.14 -3.22 -6.33
C LYS A 206 -25.44 -3.50 -4.85
N GLU A 207 -24.76 -4.44 -4.22
CA GLU A 207 -24.85 -4.72 -2.78
C GLU A 207 -24.46 -3.50 -1.92
N CYS A 208 -23.49 -2.70 -2.41
CA CYS A 208 -23.13 -1.41 -1.81
C CYS A 208 -24.18 -0.31 -2.06
N GLY A 209 -25.30 -0.59 -2.72
CA GLY A 209 -26.36 0.38 -3.03
C GLY A 209 -25.99 1.40 -4.09
N LEU A 210 -25.05 1.07 -4.99
CA LEU A 210 -24.63 1.96 -6.07
C LEU A 210 -25.41 1.72 -7.36
N THR A 211 -25.62 2.79 -8.13
CA THR A 211 -26.02 2.67 -9.53
C THR A 211 -24.83 2.20 -10.36
N VAL A 212 -25.01 1.11 -11.10
CA VAL A 212 -23.93 0.51 -11.90
C VAL A 212 -24.33 0.51 -13.35
N TRP A 213 -23.42 0.99 -14.21
CA TRP A 213 -23.55 0.87 -15.66
C TRP A 213 -22.46 -0.07 -16.20
N ASN A 214 -22.91 -1.05 -17.02
CA ASN A 214 -21.99 -1.84 -17.80
C ASN A 214 -21.86 -1.19 -19.19
N PRO A 215 -20.70 -0.65 -19.58
CA PRO A 215 -20.53 0.04 -20.87
C PRO A 215 -20.60 -0.89 -22.10
N HIS A 216 -20.67 -2.21 -21.90
CA HIS A 216 -20.81 -3.21 -22.97
C HIS A 216 -22.25 -3.72 -23.15
N VAL A 217 -23.21 -3.19 -22.38
CA VAL A 217 -24.64 -3.62 -22.46
C VAL A 217 -25.53 -2.40 -22.66
#